data_0a7719e67d1520631c43ddce93384ff5
#
_entry.id   0a7719e67d1520631c43ddce93384ff5
#
_cell.length_a   1.000
_cell.length_b   1.000
_cell.length_c   1.000
_cell.angle_alpha   90.00
_cell.angle_beta   90.00
_cell.angle_gamma   90.00
#
_symmetry.space_group_name_H-M   'P 1'
#
loop_
_entity.id
_entity.type
_entity.pdbx_description
1 polymer ?
#
loop_
_entity_poly.entity_id
_entity_poly.type
_entity_poly.pdbx_seq_one_letter_code
_entity_poly.pdbx_strand_id
1 'polypeptide(L)'
;APLREKNIESLSRIQRLNLELQGIDEKNIRIQDEIENIKKSLQTFDEDISREKGIVIDANSNEKRLKEEKKELIEIDSKYYETEKKSNEDLDNSKDKLRLEIEKIKELINLKKNEEAITVLDNCKIIIEEYADSFSKNQNIKKESVKRNERINIIDTEIESWKNLLSNSEKMVSELTERKSKLNLKLEKLDNQPKLQAEKKGQISEGLRISEQEKKENETIISSTDE
;
A
#
# COMPACT_ATOMS: atom_id res chain seq x y z
N ALA A 1 -35.73 -72.24 -5.04
CA ALA A 1 -34.71 -71.55 -5.86
C ALA A 1 -35.01 -70.06 -6.10
N PRO A 2 -36.18 -69.55 -6.61
CA PRO A 2 -36.38 -68.16 -7.00
C PRO A 2 -36.38 -67.16 -5.84
N LEU A 3 -36.81 -67.55 -4.64
CA LEU A 3 -36.81 -66.66 -3.47
C LEU A 3 -35.38 -66.43 -2.90
N ARG A 4 -34.52 -67.45 -2.95
CA ARG A 4 -33.11 -67.30 -2.54
C ARG A 4 -32.33 -66.40 -3.52
N GLU A 5 -32.63 -66.45 -4.83
CA GLU A 5 -32.08 -65.52 -5.83
C GLU A 5 -32.52 -64.06 -5.58
N LYS A 6 -33.80 -63.84 -5.32
CA LYS A 6 -34.31 -62.51 -4.94
C LYS A 6 -33.69 -61.95 -3.68
N ASN A 7 -33.40 -62.79 -2.69
CA ASN A 7 -32.74 -62.35 -1.45
C ASN A 7 -31.26 -61.93 -1.72
N ILE A 8 -30.55 -62.65 -2.61
CA ILE A 8 -29.19 -62.30 -3.03
C ILE A 8 -29.21 -60.98 -3.81
N GLU A 9 -30.18 -60.78 -4.68
CA GLU A 9 -30.36 -59.50 -5.41
C GLU A 9 -30.62 -58.31 -4.46
N SER A 10 -31.52 -58.49 -3.48
CA SER A 10 -31.81 -57.46 -2.47
C SER A 10 -30.56 -57.15 -1.64
N LEU A 11 -29.78 -58.14 -1.22
CA LEU A 11 -28.50 -57.98 -0.53
C LEU A 11 -27.49 -57.15 -1.36
N SER A 12 -27.31 -57.51 -2.61
CA SER A 12 -26.41 -56.81 -3.52
C SER A 12 -26.82 -55.37 -3.74
N ARG A 13 -28.14 -55.12 -3.83
CA ARG A 13 -28.71 -53.78 -3.95
C ARG A 13 -28.47 -52.93 -2.68
N ILE A 14 -28.69 -53.53 -1.50
CA ILE A 14 -28.44 -52.89 -0.19
C ILE A 14 -26.94 -52.51 -0.09
N GLN A 15 -26.03 -53.39 -0.43
CA GLN A 15 -24.58 -53.11 -0.39
C GLN A 15 -24.21 -51.95 -1.32
N ARG A 16 -24.75 -51.93 -2.57
CA ARG A 16 -24.51 -50.84 -3.52
C ARG A 16 -25.03 -49.51 -3.01
N LEU A 17 -26.29 -49.48 -2.48
CA LEU A 17 -26.90 -48.24 -1.98
C LEU A 17 -26.13 -47.72 -0.74
N ASN A 18 -25.62 -48.57 0.14
CA ASN A 18 -24.79 -48.15 1.26
C ASN A 18 -23.46 -47.56 0.79
N LEU A 19 -22.80 -48.11 -0.22
CA LEU A 19 -21.58 -47.54 -0.79
C LEU A 19 -21.87 -46.16 -1.47
N GLU A 20 -23.03 -46.02 -2.13
CA GLU A 20 -23.44 -44.74 -2.72
C GLU A 20 -23.69 -43.68 -1.62
N LEU A 21 -24.33 -44.04 -0.49
CA LEU A 21 -24.54 -43.17 0.65
C LEU A 21 -23.22 -42.72 1.26
N GLN A 22 -22.29 -43.63 1.49
CA GLN A 22 -20.96 -43.33 2.00
C GLN A 22 -20.22 -42.36 1.05
N GLY A 23 -20.28 -42.60 -0.27
CA GLY A 23 -19.68 -41.73 -1.26
C GLY A 23 -20.28 -40.29 -1.27
N ILE A 24 -21.58 -40.16 -0.97
CA ILE A 24 -22.23 -38.84 -0.82
C ILE A 24 -21.74 -38.14 0.44
N ASP A 25 -21.65 -38.87 1.57
CA ASP A 25 -21.20 -38.26 2.84
C ASP A 25 -19.74 -37.80 2.75
N GLU A 26 -18.86 -38.59 2.14
CA GLU A 26 -17.46 -38.20 1.90
C GLU A 26 -17.36 -36.97 0.99
N LYS A 27 -18.21 -36.88 -0.05
CA LYS A 27 -18.28 -35.70 -0.91
C LYS A 27 -18.75 -34.45 -0.15
N ASN A 28 -19.76 -34.60 0.70
CA ASN A 28 -20.28 -33.49 1.49
C ASN A 28 -19.22 -32.94 2.44
N ILE A 29 -18.44 -33.82 3.11
CA ILE A 29 -17.34 -33.40 3.98
C ILE A 29 -16.32 -32.57 3.17
N ARG A 30 -15.87 -33.08 2.01
CA ARG A 30 -14.92 -32.35 1.17
C ARG A 30 -15.45 -30.99 0.69
N ILE A 31 -16.74 -30.92 0.34
CA ILE A 31 -17.39 -29.65 -0.08
C ILE A 31 -17.41 -28.68 1.11
N GLN A 32 -17.73 -29.13 2.30
CA GLN A 32 -17.74 -28.27 3.50
C GLN A 32 -16.35 -27.75 3.83
N ASP A 33 -15.33 -28.62 3.79
CA ASP A 33 -13.94 -28.22 4.00
C ASP A 33 -13.49 -27.16 2.96
N GLU A 34 -13.88 -27.36 1.70
CA GLU A 34 -13.56 -26.40 0.62
C GLU A 34 -14.26 -25.06 0.83
N ILE A 35 -15.53 -25.08 1.23
CA ILE A 35 -16.30 -23.87 1.58
C ILE A 35 -15.62 -23.12 2.73
N GLU A 36 -15.21 -23.83 3.79
CA GLU A 36 -14.54 -23.20 4.94
C GLU A 36 -13.20 -22.56 4.53
N ASN A 37 -12.41 -23.27 3.72
CA ASN A 37 -11.13 -22.76 3.21
C ASN A 37 -11.32 -21.52 2.32
N ILE A 38 -12.36 -21.51 1.46
CA ILE A 38 -12.69 -20.34 0.66
C ILE A 38 -13.11 -19.18 1.55
N LYS A 39 -13.94 -19.38 2.55
CA LYS A 39 -14.36 -18.33 3.49
C LYS A 39 -13.18 -17.72 4.23
N LYS A 40 -12.23 -18.54 4.70
CA LYS A 40 -10.99 -18.06 5.33
C LYS A 40 -10.16 -17.21 4.35
N SER A 41 -10.01 -17.68 3.11
CA SER A 41 -9.28 -16.93 2.07
C SER A 41 -9.95 -15.60 1.73
N LEU A 42 -11.29 -15.56 1.67
CA LEU A 42 -12.06 -14.33 1.43
C LEU A 42 -11.86 -13.32 2.56
N GLN A 43 -11.84 -13.77 3.82
CA GLN A 43 -11.55 -12.91 4.95
C GLN A 43 -10.15 -12.32 4.86
N THR A 44 -9.13 -13.14 4.57
CA THR A 44 -7.75 -12.66 4.37
C THR A 44 -7.68 -11.62 3.25
N PHE A 45 -8.37 -11.84 2.13
CA PHE A 45 -8.40 -10.85 1.04
C PHE A 45 -9.07 -9.55 1.45
N ASP A 46 -10.11 -9.59 2.29
CA ASP A 46 -10.75 -8.37 2.80
C ASP A 46 -9.81 -7.56 3.70
N GLU A 47 -9.06 -8.24 4.56
CA GLU A 47 -8.06 -7.62 5.42
C GLU A 47 -6.92 -7.01 4.58
N ASP A 48 -6.41 -7.74 3.58
CA ASP A 48 -5.37 -7.27 2.67
C ASP A 48 -5.84 -6.07 1.82
N ILE A 49 -7.04 -6.14 1.24
CA ILE A 49 -7.63 -5.03 0.48
C ILE A 49 -7.80 -3.79 1.36
N SER A 50 -8.23 -3.97 2.61
CA SER A 50 -8.39 -2.86 3.55
C SER A 50 -7.04 -2.19 3.87
N ARG A 51 -6.00 -2.99 4.10
CA ARG A 51 -4.63 -2.50 4.33
C ARG A 51 -4.10 -1.74 3.12
N GLU A 52 -4.20 -2.30 1.92
CA GLU A 52 -3.73 -1.64 0.70
C GLU A 52 -4.49 -0.34 0.40
N LYS A 53 -5.81 -0.30 0.64
CA LYS A 53 -6.59 0.94 0.55
C LYS A 53 -6.13 1.99 1.56
N GLY A 54 -5.72 1.59 2.76
CA GLY A 54 -5.10 2.49 3.74
C GLY A 54 -3.82 3.11 3.18
N ILE A 55 -2.94 2.31 2.58
CA ILE A 55 -1.70 2.79 1.94
C ILE A 55 -2.00 3.77 0.81
N VAL A 56 -3.02 3.51 -0.02
CA VAL A 56 -3.48 4.42 -1.08
C VAL A 56 -3.89 5.79 -0.52
N ILE A 57 -4.64 5.81 0.57
CA ILE A 57 -5.08 7.05 1.23
C ILE A 57 -3.87 7.82 1.78
N ASP A 58 -2.98 7.14 2.47
CA ASP A 58 -1.78 7.74 3.07
C ASP A 58 -0.84 8.27 2.00
N ALA A 59 -0.63 7.53 0.91
CA ALA A 59 0.21 7.95 -0.20
C ALA A 59 -0.33 9.23 -0.87
N ASN A 60 -1.64 9.28 -1.17
CA ASN A 60 -2.28 10.47 -1.73
C ASN A 60 -2.17 11.69 -0.80
N SER A 61 -2.38 11.48 0.51
CA SER A 61 -2.29 12.55 1.51
C SER A 61 -0.87 13.11 1.60
N ASN A 62 0.14 12.22 1.65
CA ASN A 62 1.54 12.62 1.73
C ASN A 62 2.01 13.30 0.43
N GLU A 63 1.63 12.79 -0.73
CA GLU A 63 1.93 13.42 -2.02
C GLU A 63 1.38 14.86 -2.08
N LYS A 64 0.12 15.03 -1.66
CA LYS A 64 -0.50 16.36 -1.62
C LYS A 64 0.23 17.32 -0.69
N ARG A 65 0.51 16.88 0.54
CA ARG A 65 1.25 17.67 1.54
C ARG A 65 2.63 18.10 1.02
N LEU A 66 3.37 17.18 0.41
CA LEU A 66 4.69 17.47 -0.14
C LEU A 66 4.64 18.44 -1.33
N LYS A 67 3.63 18.34 -2.18
CA LYS A 67 3.40 19.31 -3.26
C LYS A 67 3.11 20.72 -2.73
N GLU A 68 2.32 20.82 -1.67
CA GLU A 68 2.04 22.09 -1.01
C GLU A 68 3.31 22.67 -0.39
N GLU A 69 4.07 21.88 0.37
CA GLU A 69 5.37 22.28 0.95
C GLU A 69 6.34 22.77 -0.14
N LYS A 70 6.46 22.03 -1.24
CA LYS A 70 7.30 22.43 -2.38
C LYS A 70 6.88 23.77 -2.96
N LYS A 71 5.58 23.98 -3.13
CA LYS A 71 5.03 25.25 -3.65
C LYS A 71 5.39 26.42 -2.74
N GLU A 72 5.21 26.25 -1.43
CA GLU A 72 5.58 27.27 -0.44
C GLU A 72 7.07 27.62 -0.48
N LEU A 73 7.95 26.59 -0.57
CA LEU A 73 9.39 26.81 -0.66
C LEU A 73 9.79 27.56 -1.94
N ILE A 74 9.17 27.27 -3.07
CA ILE A 74 9.40 27.98 -4.35
C ILE A 74 8.91 29.43 -4.25
N GLU A 75 7.76 29.67 -3.64
CA GLU A 75 7.24 31.02 -3.43
C GLU A 75 8.15 31.86 -2.51
N ILE A 76 8.66 31.23 -1.45
CA ILE A 76 9.65 31.85 -0.57
C ILE A 76 10.92 32.17 -1.34
N ASP A 77 11.46 31.22 -2.10
CA ASP A 77 12.70 31.42 -2.87
C ASP A 77 12.57 32.56 -3.88
N SER A 78 11.44 32.64 -4.57
CA SER A 78 11.16 33.75 -5.50
C SER A 78 11.11 35.11 -4.81
N LYS A 79 10.55 35.23 -3.61
CA LYS A 79 10.54 36.44 -2.81
C LYS A 79 11.92 36.86 -2.30
N TYR A 80 12.75 35.83 -1.96
CA TYR A 80 14.11 36.08 -1.49
C TYR A 80 15.10 36.40 -2.60
N TYR A 81 14.78 36.13 -3.86
CA TYR A 81 15.65 36.43 -5.01
C TYR A 81 16.07 37.88 -5.06
N GLU A 82 15.10 38.80 -4.95
CA GLU A 82 15.38 40.26 -4.94
C GLU A 82 16.20 40.64 -3.69
N THR A 83 15.95 40.02 -2.55
CA THR A 83 16.70 40.22 -1.31
C THR A 83 18.14 39.78 -1.43
N GLU A 84 18.37 38.61 -2.06
CA GLU A 84 19.70 38.08 -2.33
C GLU A 84 20.47 38.99 -3.29
N LYS A 85 19.82 39.41 -4.38
CA LYS A 85 20.39 40.35 -5.35
C LYS A 85 20.83 41.66 -4.69
N LYS A 86 19.93 42.27 -3.91
CA LYS A 86 20.25 43.50 -3.15
C LYS A 86 21.38 43.30 -2.16
N SER A 87 21.40 42.17 -1.44
CA SER A 87 22.47 41.82 -0.50
C SER A 87 23.83 41.62 -1.19
N ASN A 88 23.84 41.09 -2.41
CA ASN A 88 25.08 41.00 -3.22
C ASN A 88 25.55 42.42 -3.65
N GLU A 89 24.62 43.29 -4.09
CA GLU A 89 24.94 44.66 -4.49
C GLU A 89 25.48 45.46 -3.28
N ASP A 90 24.86 45.34 -2.11
CA ASP A 90 25.29 45.99 -0.87
C ASP A 90 26.71 45.55 -0.46
N LEU A 91 27.00 44.24 -0.59
CA LEU A 91 28.32 43.71 -0.30
C LEU A 91 29.38 44.20 -1.27
N ASP A 92 29.08 44.25 -2.58
CA ASP A 92 30.00 44.76 -3.61
C ASP A 92 30.24 46.27 -3.42
N ASN A 93 29.20 47.03 -3.13
CA ASN A 93 29.30 48.45 -2.82
C ASN A 93 30.21 48.73 -1.60
N SER A 94 30.03 47.96 -0.53
CA SER A 94 30.88 48.11 0.68
C SER A 94 32.34 47.75 0.39
N LYS A 95 32.58 46.72 -0.41
CA LYS A 95 33.90 46.33 -0.88
C LYS A 95 34.58 47.42 -1.73
N ASP A 96 33.83 48.01 -2.64
CA ASP A 96 34.37 49.05 -3.50
C ASP A 96 34.65 50.35 -2.73
N LYS A 97 33.79 50.73 -1.76
CA LYS A 97 34.10 51.82 -0.81
C LYS A 97 35.40 51.58 -0.08
N LEU A 98 35.60 50.39 0.47
CA LEU A 98 36.83 50.05 1.20
C LEU A 98 38.06 50.16 0.29
N ARG A 99 37.96 49.71 -0.98
CA ARG A 99 39.08 49.83 -1.94
C ARG A 99 39.43 51.29 -2.21
N LEU A 100 38.43 52.14 -2.41
CA LEU A 100 38.63 53.56 -2.66
C LEU A 100 39.32 54.26 -1.46
N GLU A 101 38.90 53.98 -0.25
CA GLU A 101 39.53 54.54 0.95
C GLU A 101 40.97 54.07 1.14
N ILE A 102 41.26 52.78 0.82
CA ILE A 102 42.64 52.29 0.83
C ILE A 102 43.52 52.97 -0.21
N GLU A 103 43.01 53.25 -1.40
CA GLU A 103 43.77 53.99 -2.41
C GLU A 103 44.03 55.44 -1.97
N LYS A 104 43.06 56.12 -1.36
CA LYS A 104 43.23 57.47 -0.77
C LYS A 104 44.32 57.46 0.31
N ILE A 105 44.35 56.47 1.18
CA ILE A 105 45.39 56.34 2.22
C ILE A 105 46.75 56.26 1.55
N LYS A 106 46.93 55.45 0.51
CA LYS A 106 48.18 55.31 -0.21
C LYS A 106 48.64 56.64 -0.83
N GLU A 107 47.71 57.37 -1.45
CA GLU A 107 48.01 58.68 -2.01
C GLU A 107 48.44 59.71 -0.95
N LEU A 108 47.73 59.75 0.19
CA LEU A 108 48.05 60.67 1.29
C LEU A 108 49.41 60.36 1.95
N ILE A 109 49.75 59.10 2.07
CA ILE A 109 51.07 58.64 2.57
C ILE A 109 52.15 59.11 1.58
N ASN A 110 51.98 58.93 0.30
CA ASN A 110 52.92 59.37 -0.75
C ASN A 110 53.12 60.89 -0.73
N LEU A 111 52.07 61.62 -0.40
CA LEU A 111 52.11 63.11 -0.26
C LEU A 111 52.61 63.54 1.10
N LYS A 112 53.01 62.67 2.00
CA LYS A 112 53.48 62.91 3.40
C LYS A 112 52.42 63.64 4.27
N LYS A 113 51.13 63.45 3.96
CA LYS A 113 50.00 64.00 4.71
C LYS A 113 49.49 62.98 5.74
N ASN A 114 50.30 62.73 6.74
CA ASN A 114 50.09 61.64 7.69
C ASN A 114 48.83 61.81 8.57
N GLU A 115 48.50 63.04 9.01
CA GLU A 115 47.33 63.33 9.83
C GLU A 115 46.03 63.07 9.05
N GLU A 116 45.97 63.50 7.79
CA GLU A 116 44.84 63.18 6.90
C GLU A 116 44.70 61.70 6.63
N ALA A 117 45.82 60.96 6.43
CA ALA A 117 45.83 59.55 6.25
C ALA A 117 45.29 58.77 7.46
N ILE A 118 45.63 59.23 8.70
CA ILE A 118 45.09 58.64 9.95
C ILE A 118 43.57 58.80 10.02
N THR A 119 43.04 59.99 9.68
CA THR A 119 41.61 60.23 9.66
C THR A 119 40.85 59.29 8.67
N VAL A 120 41.43 59.10 7.50
CA VAL A 120 40.85 58.14 6.49
C VAL A 120 40.96 56.69 6.99
N LEU A 121 42.01 56.34 7.70
CA LEU A 121 42.16 55.03 8.30
C LEU A 121 41.09 54.73 9.37
N ASP A 122 40.75 55.75 10.20
CA ASP A 122 39.68 55.59 11.18
C ASP A 122 38.31 55.43 10.52
N ASN A 123 38.06 56.13 9.38
CA ASN A 123 36.86 55.87 8.58
C ASN A 123 36.83 54.45 7.98
N CYS A 124 38.01 53.91 7.59
CA CYS A 124 38.09 52.54 7.10
C CYS A 124 37.61 51.50 8.13
N LYS A 125 37.81 51.72 9.43
CA LYS A 125 37.33 50.83 10.49
C LYS A 125 35.80 50.69 10.42
N ILE A 126 35.08 51.81 10.27
CA ILE A 126 33.64 51.82 10.17
C ILE A 126 33.18 51.05 8.90
N ILE A 127 33.86 51.29 7.77
CA ILE A 127 33.54 50.61 6.51
C ILE A 127 33.81 49.10 6.60
N ILE A 128 34.84 48.69 7.35
CA ILE A 128 35.16 47.27 7.61
C ILE A 128 34.05 46.62 8.41
N GLU A 129 33.52 47.29 9.45
CA GLU A 129 32.40 46.76 10.24
C GLU A 129 31.14 46.65 9.35
N GLU A 130 30.80 47.65 8.56
CA GLU A 130 29.70 47.59 7.61
C GLU A 130 29.87 46.44 6.59
N TYR A 131 31.08 46.24 6.09
CA TYR A 131 31.39 45.14 5.17
C TYR A 131 31.21 43.79 5.85
N ALA A 132 31.71 43.64 7.08
CA ALA A 132 31.59 42.40 7.85
C ALA A 132 30.12 42.02 8.12
N ASP A 133 29.31 43.02 8.47
CA ASP A 133 27.86 42.83 8.65
C ASP A 133 27.15 42.43 7.34
N SER A 134 27.47 43.16 6.24
CA SER A 134 26.89 42.88 4.93
C SER A 134 27.34 41.46 4.44
N PHE A 135 28.60 41.10 4.68
CA PHE A 135 29.09 39.78 4.36
C PHE A 135 28.38 38.64 5.16
N SER A 136 28.21 38.85 6.48
CA SER A 136 27.49 37.91 7.33
C SER A 136 26.04 37.71 6.88
N LYS A 137 25.33 38.82 6.60
CA LYS A 137 23.95 38.79 6.09
C LYS A 137 23.86 38.04 4.75
N ASN A 138 24.76 38.36 3.82
CA ASN A 138 24.81 37.70 2.51
C ASN A 138 25.06 36.19 2.63
N GLN A 139 26.01 35.81 3.47
CA GLN A 139 26.30 34.38 3.73
C GLN A 139 25.10 33.64 4.31
N ASN A 140 24.35 34.25 5.24
CA ASN A 140 23.17 33.66 5.81
C ASN A 140 22.05 33.47 4.77
N ILE A 141 21.80 34.50 3.93
CA ILE A 141 20.83 34.40 2.83
C ILE A 141 21.19 33.25 1.88
N LYS A 142 22.46 33.16 1.48
CA LYS A 142 22.93 32.05 0.59
C LYS A 142 22.77 30.67 1.24
N LYS A 143 23.12 30.55 2.52
CA LYS A 143 22.94 29.26 3.24
C LYS A 143 21.49 28.83 3.28
N GLU A 144 20.56 29.77 3.54
CA GLU A 144 19.14 29.46 3.58
C GLU A 144 18.58 29.11 2.18
N SER A 145 19.06 29.76 1.12
CA SER A 145 18.71 29.42 -0.27
C SER A 145 19.17 27.99 -0.61
N VAL A 146 20.42 27.65 -0.27
CA VAL A 146 20.93 26.28 -0.48
C VAL A 146 20.07 25.24 0.25
N LYS A 147 19.76 25.45 1.53
CA LYS A 147 18.91 24.53 2.30
C LYS A 147 17.51 24.36 1.68
N ARG A 148 16.90 25.47 1.21
CA ARG A 148 15.60 25.38 0.52
C ARG A 148 15.67 24.53 -0.75
N ASN A 149 16.70 24.77 -1.58
CA ASN A 149 16.91 24.00 -2.80
C ASN A 149 17.18 22.52 -2.53
N GLU A 150 17.98 22.20 -1.53
CA GLU A 150 18.21 20.83 -1.08
C GLU A 150 16.90 20.17 -0.63
N ARG A 151 16.06 20.88 0.15
CA ARG A 151 14.76 20.36 0.59
C ARG A 151 13.81 20.13 -0.59
N ILE A 152 13.78 21.04 -1.58
CA ILE A 152 12.97 20.88 -2.80
C ILE A 152 13.39 19.60 -3.55
N ASN A 153 14.68 19.35 -3.70
CA ASN A 153 15.17 18.12 -4.35
C ASN A 153 14.80 16.86 -3.58
N ILE A 154 14.87 16.89 -2.25
CA ILE A 154 14.44 15.77 -1.40
C ILE A 154 12.93 15.54 -1.58
N ILE A 155 12.13 16.59 -1.57
CA ILE A 155 10.68 16.50 -1.77
C ILE A 155 10.35 15.83 -3.12
N ASP A 156 11.07 16.13 -4.17
CA ASP A 156 10.85 15.49 -5.48
C ASP A 156 11.06 13.98 -5.44
N THR A 157 12.11 13.53 -4.75
CA THR A 157 12.37 12.09 -4.57
C THR A 157 11.33 11.44 -3.67
N GLU A 158 10.88 12.13 -2.61
CA GLU A 158 9.81 11.65 -1.72
C GLU A 158 8.48 11.53 -2.48
N ILE A 159 8.12 12.51 -3.30
CA ILE A 159 6.90 12.47 -4.14
C ILE A 159 6.94 11.29 -5.11
N GLU A 160 8.07 11.03 -5.75
CA GLU A 160 8.22 9.90 -6.66
C GLU A 160 8.07 8.56 -5.95
N SER A 161 8.64 8.44 -4.75
CA SER A 161 8.49 7.25 -3.90
C SER A 161 7.03 7.00 -3.53
N TRP A 162 6.29 8.04 -3.12
CA TRP A 162 4.87 7.94 -2.80
C TRP A 162 4.01 7.59 -4.02
N LYS A 163 4.30 8.12 -5.20
CA LYS A 163 3.62 7.76 -6.46
C LYS A 163 3.83 6.30 -6.82
N ASN A 164 5.04 5.79 -6.66
CA ASN A 164 5.35 4.39 -6.91
C ASN A 164 4.60 3.47 -5.95
N LEU A 165 4.56 3.82 -4.66
CA LEU A 165 3.81 3.09 -3.65
C LEU A 165 2.30 3.10 -3.97
N LEU A 166 1.74 4.27 -4.31
CA LEU A 166 0.35 4.43 -4.72
C LEU A 166 0.01 3.49 -5.89
N SER A 167 0.80 3.54 -6.96
CA SER A 167 0.58 2.71 -8.16
C SER A 167 0.64 1.21 -7.85
N ASN A 168 1.57 0.79 -6.99
CA ASN A 168 1.69 -0.62 -6.60
C ASN A 168 0.51 -1.08 -5.76
N SER A 169 0.09 -0.28 -4.76
CA SER A 169 -1.06 -0.60 -3.92
C SER A 169 -2.38 -0.60 -4.70
N GLU A 170 -2.58 0.32 -5.64
CA GLU A 170 -3.75 0.31 -6.53
C GLU A 170 -3.82 -0.96 -7.39
N LYS A 171 -2.70 -1.41 -7.95
CA LYS A 171 -2.61 -2.68 -8.67
C LYS A 171 -2.95 -3.86 -7.76
N MET A 172 -2.40 -3.89 -6.55
CA MET A 172 -2.66 -4.94 -5.57
C MET A 172 -4.14 -5.00 -5.18
N VAL A 173 -4.78 -3.85 -4.92
CA VAL A 173 -6.24 -3.77 -4.65
C VAL A 173 -7.04 -4.34 -5.82
N SER A 174 -6.67 -4.00 -7.05
CA SER A 174 -7.35 -4.52 -8.26
C SER A 174 -7.22 -6.04 -8.37
N GLU A 175 -6.00 -6.57 -8.23
CA GLU A 175 -5.74 -8.02 -8.30
C GLU A 175 -6.46 -8.80 -7.20
N LEU A 176 -6.40 -8.32 -5.95
CA LEU A 176 -7.08 -8.97 -4.83
C LEU A 176 -8.60 -8.93 -5.00
N THR A 177 -9.14 -7.83 -5.50
CA THR A 177 -10.58 -7.71 -5.79
C THR A 177 -11.02 -8.69 -6.88
N GLU A 178 -10.22 -8.87 -7.93
CA GLU A 178 -10.51 -9.87 -8.98
C GLU A 178 -10.45 -11.30 -8.43
N ARG A 179 -9.42 -11.63 -7.63
CA ARG A 179 -9.29 -12.95 -6.99
C ARG A 179 -10.46 -13.21 -6.04
N LYS A 180 -10.85 -12.22 -5.24
CA LYS A 180 -12.01 -12.29 -4.35
C LYS A 180 -13.30 -12.58 -5.13
N SER A 181 -13.51 -11.89 -6.25
CA SER A 181 -14.68 -12.12 -7.13
C SER A 181 -14.72 -13.56 -7.65
N LYS A 182 -13.59 -14.09 -8.13
CA LYS A 182 -13.50 -15.49 -8.59
C LYS A 182 -13.83 -16.49 -7.48
N LEU A 183 -13.32 -16.26 -6.25
CA LEU A 183 -13.63 -17.12 -5.10
C LEU A 183 -15.11 -17.03 -4.69
N ASN A 184 -15.73 -15.85 -4.72
CA ASN A 184 -17.15 -15.71 -4.43
C ASN A 184 -18.02 -16.49 -5.43
N LEU A 185 -17.70 -16.43 -6.72
CA LEU A 185 -18.40 -17.25 -7.73
C LEU A 185 -18.21 -18.76 -7.49
N LYS A 186 -17.04 -19.17 -7.03
CA LYS A 186 -16.78 -20.57 -6.67
C LYS A 186 -17.57 -20.99 -5.43
N LEU A 187 -17.63 -20.13 -4.41
CA LEU A 187 -18.39 -20.34 -3.18
C LEU A 187 -19.87 -20.51 -3.49
N GLU A 188 -20.46 -19.64 -4.32
CA GLU A 188 -21.87 -19.71 -4.73
C GLU A 188 -22.22 -21.05 -5.42
N LYS A 189 -21.32 -21.56 -6.27
CA LYS A 189 -21.50 -22.87 -6.91
C LYS A 189 -21.42 -24.00 -5.90
N LEU A 190 -20.53 -23.92 -4.90
CA LEU A 190 -20.37 -24.96 -3.87
C LEU A 190 -21.50 -24.95 -2.85
N ASP A 191 -22.02 -23.78 -2.47
CA ASP A 191 -23.12 -23.66 -1.49
C ASP A 191 -24.44 -24.32 -1.96
N ASN A 192 -24.62 -24.48 -3.27
CA ASN A 192 -25.77 -25.18 -3.84
C ASN A 192 -25.62 -26.72 -3.87
N GLN A 193 -24.39 -27.23 -3.80
CA GLN A 193 -24.13 -28.68 -3.91
C GLN A 193 -24.67 -29.49 -2.72
N PRO A 194 -24.54 -29.06 -1.43
CA PRO A 194 -25.08 -29.81 -0.31
C PRO A 194 -26.58 -30.08 -0.40
N LYS A 195 -27.36 -29.13 -0.93
CA LYS A 195 -28.82 -29.30 -1.14
C LYS A 195 -29.11 -30.41 -2.14
N LEU A 196 -28.42 -30.42 -3.28
CA LEU A 196 -28.53 -31.47 -4.29
C LEU A 196 -28.09 -32.84 -3.76
N GLN A 197 -27.05 -32.87 -2.95
CA GLN A 197 -26.59 -34.12 -2.32
C GLN A 197 -27.57 -34.62 -1.26
N ALA A 198 -28.22 -33.72 -0.50
CA ALA A 198 -29.24 -34.09 0.47
C ALA A 198 -30.49 -34.72 -0.20
N GLU A 199 -30.93 -34.17 -1.34
CA GLU A 199 -32.03 -34.75 -2.12
C GLU A 199 -31.68 -36.16 -2.63
N LYS A 200 -30.47 -36.33 -3.20
CA LYS A 200 -29.99 -37.66 -3.63
C LYS A 200 -29.88 -38.63 -2.47
N LYS A 201 -29.36 -38.20 -1.32
CA LYS A 201 -29.27 -39.00 -0.10
C LYS A 201 -30.65 -39.47 0.36
N GLY A 202 -31.66 -38.58 0.30
CA GLY A 202 -33.05 -38.95 0.62
C GLY A 202 -33.60 -40.04 -0.31
N GLN A 203 -33.37 -39.92 -1.62
CA GLN A 203 -33.84 -40.91 -2.61
C GLN A 203 -33.13 -42.28 -2.40
N ILE A 204 -31.84 -42.29 -2.15
CA ILE A 204 -31.07 -43.51 -1.91
C ILE A 204 -31.48 -44.17 -0.57
N SER A 205 -31.70 -43.36 0.47
CA SER A 205 -32.17 -43.88 1.78
C SER A 205 -33.54 -44.52 1.70
N GLU A 206 -34.46 -43.98 0.91
CA GLU A 206 -35.76 -44.61 0.68
C GLU A 206 -35.64 -45.88 -0.14
N GLY A 207 -34.78 -45.92 -1.16
CA GLY A 207 -34.46 -47.12 -1.91
C GLY A 207 -33.84 -48.25 -1.03
N LEU A 208 -33.00 -47.83 -0.06
CA LEU A 208 -32.41 -48.72 0.92
C LEU A 208 -33.50 -49.33 1.82
N ARG A 209 -34.38 -48.52 2.38
CA ARG A 209 -35.51 -48.91 3.23
C ARG A 209 -36.39 -49.93 2.55
N ILE A 210 -36.74 -49.71 1.26
CA ILE A 210 -37.55 -50.63 0.45
C ILE A 210 -36.80 -51.97 0.27
N SER A 211 -35.51 -51.91 -0.08
CA SER A 211 -34.72 -53.16 -0.32
C SER A 211 -34.51 -53.98 0.95
N GLU A 212 -34.37 -53.34 2.10
CA GLU A 212 -34.28 -53.98 3.43
C GLU A 212 -35.61 -54.65 3.80
N GLN A 213 -36.73 -53.98 3.51
CA GLN A 213 -38.05 -54.56 3.73
C GLN A 213 -38.32 -55.77 2.81
N GLU A 214 -38.00 -55.66 1.52
CA GLU A 214 -38.10 -56.79 0.57
C GLU A 214 -37.25 -57.99 1.01
N LYS A 215 -36.03 -57.74 1.47
CA LYS A 215 -35.14 -58.79 2.03
C LYS A 215 -35.78 -59.49 3.23
N LYS A 216 -36.31 -58.70 4.21
CA LYS A 216 -36.94 -59.22 5.41
C LYS A 216 -38.17 -60.09 5.09
N GLU A 217 -39.00 -59.61 4.14
CA GLU A 217 -40.18 -60.37 3.67
C GLU A 217 -39.74 -61.71 3.01
N ASN A 218 -38.75 -61.65 2.12
CA ASN A 218 -38.21 -62.88 1.49
C ASN A 218 -37.61 -63.85 2.52
N GLU A 219 -36.89 -63.39 3.54
CA GLU A 219 -36.34 -64.22 4.62
C GLU A 219 -37.46 -64.88 5.44
N THR A 220 -38.53 -64.14 5.74
CA THR A 220 -39.68 -64.68 6.47
C THR A 220 -40.39 -65.82 5.69
N ILE A 221 -40.55 -65.62 4.38
CA ILE A 221 -41.17 -66.66 3.50
C ILE A 221 -40.22 -67.87 3.36
N ILE A 222 -38.90 -67.69 3.24
CA ILE A 222 -37.95 -68.80 3.15
C ILE A 222 -38.00 -69.63 4.45
N SER A 223 -37.99 -69.00 5.62
CA SER A 223 -38.01 -69.70 6.90
C SER A 223 -39.35 -70.47 7.09
N SER A 224 -40.48 -69.92 6.64
CA SER A 224 -41.78 -70.64 6.73
C SER A 224 -41.98 -71.76 5.70
N THR A 225 -41.10 -71.86 4.67
CA THR A 225 -41.15 -72.93 3.63
C THR A 225 -40.13 -74.02 3.87
N ASP A 226 -39.10 -73.78 4.70
CA ASP A 226 -38.10 -74.75 5.09
C ASP A 226 -38.49 -75.49 6.39
N GLU A 227 -39.64 -75.22 7.03
CA GLU A 227 -40.33 -75.98 8.07
C GLU A 227 -41.36 -76.96 7.39
#